data_3bb55834c896c2ab68edb12a4c347878
#
_entry.id   3bb55834c896c2ab68edb12a4c347878
#
_cell.length_a   1.000
_cell.length_b   1.000
_cell.length_c   1.000
_cell.angle_alpha   90.00
_cell.angle_beta   90.00
_cell.angle_gamma   90.00
#
_symmetry.space_group_name_H-M   'P 1'
#
loop_
_entity.id
_entity.type
_entity.pdbx_description
1 polymer ?
#
loop_
_entity_poly.entity_id
_entity_poly.type
_entity_poly.pdbx_seq_one_letter_code
_entity_poly.pdbx_strand_id
1 'polypeptide(L)'
;DADTELIELFYKHCPSAKSSQDVVKEIIQTVGCHTLTVCLSALSLTASGMEPEELLAELKTCGLNITSGEDVELYKDDDFTDGLMIEHLSKLLQLGKLSNQQLDILRNLSLLPVSGVIKNSFKNWMKLDNLTDVNHLIKYGFINEDTDNKKISLHPLLQEVIAIETMPTVTACSTLLDNLHLICLAHGLELRRPENVIASLISVTERIIVDDGAYFLLFLQDV
;
A
#
# COMPACT_ATOMS: atom_id res chain seq x y z
N ASP A 1 2.36 20.20 20.24
CA ASP A 1 0.95 19.76 20.31
C ASP A 1 0.72 18.84 19.12
N ALA A 2 0.25 17.59 19.35
CA ALA A 2 0.14 16.56 18.31
C ALA A 2 -0.65 17.05 17.07
N ASP A 3 -1.70 17.84 17.28
CA ASP A 3 -2.48 18.41 16.19
C ASP A 3 -1.65 19.35 15.30
N THR A 4 -0.73 20.11 15.88
CA THR A 4 0.14 21.02 15.14
C THR A 4 1.12 20.25 14.26
N GLU A 5 1.67 19.15 14.78
CA GLU A 5 2.61 18.30 14.04
C GLU A 5 1.93 17.61 12.86
N LEU A 6 0.69 17.14 13.02
CA LEU A 6 -0.10 16.53 11.94
C LEU A 6 -0.47 17.55 10.86
N ILE A 7 -0.79 18.79 11.23
CA ILE A 7 -1.05 19.88 10.29
C ILE A 7 0.21 20.22 9.49
N GLU A 8 1.36 20.32 10.16
CA GLU A 8 2.64 20.55 9.49
C GLU A 8 3.00 19.41 8.54
N LEU A 9 2.76 18.15 8.96
CA LEU A 9 2.94 16.98 8.13
C LEU A 9 2.05 17.02 6.88
N PHE A 10 0.76 17.39 7.03
CA PHE A 10 -0.15 17.56 5.92
C PHE A 10 0.36 18.62 4.93
N TYR A 11 0.76 19.80 5.41
CA TYR A 11 1.28 20.87 4.56
C TYR A 11 2.63 20.56 3.92
N LYS A 12 3.42 19.67 4.52
CA LYS A 12 4.66 19.19 3.90
C LYS A 12 4.37 18.46 2.58
N HIS A 13 3.29 17.68 2.55
CA HIS A 13 2.88 16.89 1.39
C HIS A 13 1.87 17.60 0.46
N CYS A 14 1.10 18.55 0.98
CA CYS A 14 0.16 19.39 0.24
C CYS A 14 0.28 20.87 0.62
N PRO A 15 1.29 21.61 0.13
CA PRO A 15 1.47 23.02 0.47
C PRO A 15 0.32 23.93 0.03
N SER A 16 -0.41 23.57 -1.02
CA SER A 16 -1.56 24.32 -1.52
C SER A 16 -2.72 24.39 -0.55
N ALA A 17 -2.86 23.39 0.33
CA ALA A 17 -3.95 23.32 1.31
C ALA A 17 -3.80 24.29 2.50
N LYS A 18 -2.73 25.10 2.55
CA LYS A 18 -2.52 26.08 3.64
C LYS A 18 -3.61 27.15 3.72
N SER A 19 -4.30 27.44 2.62
CA SER A 19 -5.41 28.38 2.58
C SER A 19 -6.68 27.86 3.23
N SER A 20 -6.82 26.53 3.39
CA SER A 20 -8.02 25.84 3.90
C SER A 20 -7.76 25.18 5.27
N GLN A 21 -7.15 25.91 6.21
CA GLN A 21 -6.66 25.35 7.48
C GLN A 21 -7.73 24.63 8.29
N ASP A 22 -8.94 25.15 8.35
CA ASP A 22 -10.04 24.54 9.15
C ASP A 22 -10.50 23.23 8.50
N VAL A 23 -10.55 23.18 7.16
CA VAL A 23 -10.88 21.98 6.41
C VAL A 23 -9.79 20.91 6.58
N VAL A 24 -8.51 21.29 6.55
CA VAL A 24 -7.39 20.38 6.81
C VAL A 24 -7.46 19.77 8.20
N LYS A 25 -7.80 20.57 9.23
CA LYS A 25 -8.02 20.03 10.58
C LYS A 25 -9.13 19.00 10.61
N GLU A 26 -10.23 19.28 9.93
CA GLU A 26 -11.36 18.38 9.87
C GLU A 26 -11.01 17.09 9.08
N ILE A 27 -10.23 17.17 8.00
CA ILE A 27 -9.68 16.00 7.30
C ILE A 27 -8.85 15.15 8.27
N ILE A 28 -7.89 15.75 8.98
CA ILE A 28 -7.02 15.06 9.94
C ILE A 28 -7.84 14.31 11.01
N GLN A 29 -8.86 14.95 11.55
CA GLN A 29 -9.77 14.31 12.51
C GLN A 29 -10.58 13.18 11.87
N THR A 30 -11.12 13.40 10.66
CA THR A 30 -11.91 12.43 9.92
C THR A 30 -11.12 11.14 9.61
N VAL A 31 -9.81 11.25 9.35
CA VAL A 31 -8.93 10.08 9.09
C VAL A 31 -8.26 9.51 10.35
N GLY A 32 -8.74 9.89 11.55
CA GLY A 32 -8.34 9.30 12.82
C GLY A 32 -7.01 9.79 13.40
N CYS A 33 -6.49 10.94 12.96
CA CYS A 33 -5.25 11.54 13.48
C CYS A 33 -4.01 10.63 13.37
N HIS A 34 -3.99 9.63 12.50
CA HIS A 34 -2.83 8.77 12.28
C HIS A 34 -1.91 9.34 11.21
N THR A 35 -0.61 9.35 11.46
CA THR A 35 0.40 9.92 10.55
C THR A 35 0.31 9.35 9.14
N LEU A 36 0.11 8.03 9.01
CA LEU A 36 0.01 7.36 7.71
C LEU A 36 -1.24 7.83 6.93
N THR A 37 -2.42 7.83 7.55
CA THR A 37 -3.67 8.26 6.90
C THR A 37 -3.63 9.74 6.55
N VAL A 38 -3.03 10.58 7.39
CA VAL A 38 -2.81 12.01 7.14
C VAL A 38 -1.87 12.22 5.94
N CYS A 39 -0.75 11.49 5.88
CA CYS A 39 0.16 11.53 4.73
C CYS A 39 -0.53 11.11 3.44
N LEU A 40 -1.26 9.99 3.45
CA LEU A 40 -1.97 9.49 2.26
C LEU A 40 -3.04 10.47 1.79
N SER A 41 -3.79 11.08 2.71
CA SER A 41 -4.79 12.11 2.38
C SER A 41 -4.15 13.33 1.71
N ALA A 42 -3.04 13.83 2.24
CA ALA A 42 -2.32 14.98 1.69
C ALA A 42 -1.70 14.66 0.31
N LEU A 43 -1.11 13.47 0.15
CA LEU A 43 -0.54 13.02 -1.12
C LEU A 43 -1.63 12.78 -2.17
N SER A 44 -2.76 12.17 -1.79
CA SER A 44 -3.91 11.96 -2.66
C SER A 44 -4.47 13.29 -3.16
N LEU A 45 -4.59 14.28 -2.27
CA LEU A 45 -5.03 15.63 -2.63
C LEU A 45 -4.09 16.27 -3.65
N THR A 46 -2.78 16.22 -3.39
CA THR A 46 -1.76 16.75 -4.29
C THR A 46 -1.74 16.01 -5.64
N ALA A 47 -1.92 14.70 -5.61
CA ALA A 47 -1.86 13.87 -6.82
C ALA A 47 -3.09 14.02 -7.71
N SER A 48 -4.29 14.12 -7.11
CA SER A 48 -5.57 14.28 -7.83
C SER A 48 -5.80 15.71 -8.34
N GLY A 49 -5.17 16.71 -7.70
CA GLY A 49 -5.47 18.13 -7.95
C GLY A 49 -6.84 18.56 -7.45
N MET A 50 -7.42 17.79 -6.55
CA MET A 50 -8.70 18.02 -5.90
C MET A 50 -8.57 19.14 -4.85
N GLU A 51 -9.65 19.88 -4.57
CA GLU A 51 -9.66 20.86 -3.48
C GLU A 51 -9.87 20.15 -2.12
N PRO A 52 -9.36 20.71 -0.99
CA PRO A 52 -9.51 20.11 0.34
C PRO A 52 -10.96 19.82 0.73
N GLU A 53 -11.89 20.70 0.35
CA GLU A 53 -13.32 20.59 0.60
C GLU A 53 -13.95 19.37 -0.10
N GLU A 54 -13.49 19.09 -1.33
CA GLU A 54 -13.95 17.94 -2.12
C GLU A 54 -13.49 16.63 -1.49
N LEU A 55 -12.21 16.56 -1.09
CA LEU A 55 -11.67 15.39 -0.39
C LEU A 55 -12.43 15.13 0.92
N LEU A 56 -12.69 16.18 1.73
CA LEU A 56 -13.44 16.04 2.96
C LEU A 56 -14.86 15.51 2.71
N ALA A 57 -15.52 16.00 1.67
CA ALA A 57 -16.86 15.53 1.29
C ALA A 57 -16.84 14.06 0.86
N GLU A 58 -15.84 13.64 0.07
CA GLU A 58 -15.65 12.23 -0.33
C GLU A 58 -15.38 11.33 0.89
N LEU A 59 -14.48 11.74 1.80
CA LEU A 59 -14.19 11.00 3.03
C LEU A 59 -15.45 10.78 3.88
N LYS A 60 -16.26 11.82 4.08
CA LYS A 60 -17.53 11.73 4.80
C LYS A 60 -18.56 10.84 4.10
N THR A 61 -18.63 10.90 2.78
CA THR A 61 -19.55 10.09 1.97
C THR A 61 -19.19 8.60 2.06
N CYS A 62 -17.89 8.27 2.15
CA CYS A 62 -17.42 6.91 2.36
C CYS A 62 -17.63 6.39 3.80
N GLY A 63 -18.32 7.16 4.67
CA GLY A 63 -18.65 6.76 6.03
C GLY A 63 -17.52 6.94 7.03
N LEU A 64 -16.48 7.72 6.69
CA LEU A 64 -15.48 8.19 7.64
C LEU A 64 -16.04 9.36 8.46
N ASN A 65 -17.16 9.15 9.12
CA ASN A 65 -17.68 10.11 10.08
C ASN A 65 -17.27 9.65 11.48
N ILE A 66 -16.21 10.24 12.02
CA ILE A 66 -16.03 10.24 13.47
C ILE A 66 -17.07 11.21 13.99
N THR A 67 -18.30 10.76 14.22
CA THR A 67 -19.24 11.45 15.09
C THR A 67 -18.64 11.37 16.48
N SER A 68 -17.91 12.41 16.83
CA SER A 68 -17.62 12.76 18.20
C SER A 68 -18.94 12.86 18.96
N GLY A 69 -19.19 11.96 19.88
CA GLY A 69 -20.15 12.17 20.91
C GLY A 69 -21.28 11.17 21.02
N GLU A 70 -20.99 9.92 21.23
CA GLU A 70 -21.69 9.07 22.19
C GLU A 70 -20.65 8.14 22.78
N ASP A 71 -20.63 8.03 24.10
CA ASP A 71 -19.67 7.34 24.94
C ASP A 71 -19.16 6.00 24.36
N VAL A 72 -18.08 6.05 23.60
CA VAL A 72 -17.24 4.87 23.42
C VAL A 72 -16.36 4.83 24.64
N GLU A 73 -16.76 4.04 25.63
CA GLU A 73 -15.87 3.62 26.71
C GLU A 73 -14.56 3.18 26.04
N LEU A 74 -13.50 3.88 26.39
CA LEU A 74 -12.13 3.58 26.01
C LEU A 74 -11.76 2.16 26.50
N TYR A 75 -12.16 1.16 25.75
CA TYR A 75 -11.51 -0.13 25.81
C TYR A 75 -10.13 0.05 25.19
N LYS A 76 -9.13 0.11 26.04
CA LYS A 76 -7.73 0.04 25.70
C LYS A 76 -7.39 -1.40 25.28
N ASP A 77 -7.82 -1.75 24.08
CA ASP A 77 -7.30 -2.94 23.40
C ASP A 77 -6.67 -2.45 22.08
N ASP A 78 -5.39 -2.75 21.91
CA ASP A 78 -4.60 -2.41 20.71
C ASP A 78 -5.30 -2.91 19.43
N ASP A 79 -6.01 -4.03 19.50
CA ASP A 79 -6.78 -4.64 18.40
C ASP A 79 -7.91 -3.73 17.83
N PHE A 80 -8.55 -2.90 18.65
CA PHE A 80 -9.63 -2.02 18.18
C PHE A 80 -9.09 -0.82 17.40
N THR A 81 -7.93 -0.29 17.79
CA THR A 81 -7.28 0.83 17.11
C THR A 81 -6.79 0.41 15.72
N ASP A 82 -6.27 -0.81 15.60
CA ASP A 82 -5.81 -1.37 14.33
C ASP A 82 -6.97 -1.63 13.37
N GLY A 83 -8.12 -2.12 13.85
CA GLY A 83 -9.31 -2.35 13.04
C GLY A 83 -9.86 -1.05 12.42
N LEU A 84 -9.91 0.03 13.18
CA LEU A 84 -10.36 1.34 12.69
C LEU A 84 -9.38 1.92 11.66
N MET A 85 -8.08 1.76 11.89
CA MET A 85 -7.06 2.22 10.96
C MET A 85 -7.12 1.45 9.63
N ILE A 86 -7.33 0.13 9.68
CA ILE A 86 -7.51 -0.70 8.49
C ILE A 86 -8.71 -0.21 7.68
N GLU A 87 -9.83 0.08 8.32
CA GLU A 87 -11.03 0.61 7.66
C GLU A 87 -10.75 1.97 6.99
N HIS A 88 -10.04 2.88 7.67
CA HIS A 88 -9.67 4.19 7.10
C HIS A 88 -8.74 4.03 5.89
N LEU A 89 -7.75 3.15 5.98
CA LEU A 89 -6.84 2.87 4.87
C LEU A 89 -7.55 2.23 3.67
N SER A 90 -8.48 1.28 3.92
CA SER A 90 -9.31 0.68 2.87
C SER A 90 -10.12 1.73 2.11
N LYS A 91 -10.73 2.67 2.83
CA LYS A 91 -11.50 3.76 2.20
C LYS A 91 -10.61 4.72 1.41
N LEU A 92 -9.43 5.08 1.93
CA LEU A 92 -8.46 5.89 1.19
C LEU A 92 -7.97 5.17 -0.07
N LEU A 93 -7.79 3.86 -0.02
CA LEU A 93 -7.44 3.05 -1.20
C LEU A 93 -8.54 3.09 -2.27
N GLN A 94 -9.82 2.99 -1.86
CA GLN A 94 -10.98 3.10 -2.75
C GLN A 94 -11.10 4.50 -3.37
N LEU A 95 -10.86 5.56 -2.59
CA LEU A 95 -10.87 6.94 -3.07
C LEU A 95 -9.77 7.24 -4.09
N GLY A 96 -8.68 6.50 -4.08
CA GLY A 96 -7.59 6.60 -5.05
C GLY A 96 -8.02 6.33 -6.50
N LYS A 97 -9.23 5.81 -6.73
CA LYS A 97 -9.79 5.49 -8.06
C LYS A 97 -8.78 4.75 -8.95
N LEU A 98 -8.12 3.77 -8.34
CA LEU A 98 -7.03 3.02 -8.96
C LEU A 98 -7.52 2.18 -10.14
N SER A 99 -6.73 2.13 -11.20
CA SER A 99 -7.00 1.23 -12.33
C SER A 99 -6.78 -0.24 -11.92
N ASN A 100 -7.36 -1.16 -12.69
CA ASN A 100 -7.14 -2.60 -12.48
C ASN A 100 -5.65 -2.96 -12.50
N GLN A 101 -4.85 -2.31 -13.36
CA GLN A 101 -3.41 -2.52 -13.43
C GLN A 101 -2.70 -2.01 -12.17
N GLN A 102 -3.11 -0.87 -11.62
CA GLN A 102 -2.57 -0.34 -10.37
C GLN A 102 -2.92 -1.23 -9.17
N LEU A 103 -4.15 -1.74 -9.12
CA LEU A 103 -4.57 -2.71 -8.11
C LEU A 103 -3.78 -4.02 -8.23
N ASP A 104 -3.51 -4.49 -9.45
CA ASP A 104 -2.68 -5.68 -9.68
C ASP A 104 -1.23 -5.47 -9.24
N ILE A 105 -0.65 -4.29 -9.51
CA ILE A 105 0.68 -3.91 -9.00
C ILE A 105 0.70 -3.95 -7.47
N LEU A 106 -0.27 -3.35 -6.80
CA LEU A 106 -0.35 -3.34 -5.34
C LEU A 106 -0.55 -4.75 -4.77
N ARG A 107 -1.44 -5.56 -5.38
CA ARG A 107 -1.67 -6.96 -5.00
C ARG A 107 -0.38 -7.75 -5.01
N ASN A 108 0.38 -7.69 -6.09
CA ASN A 108 1.63 -8.43 -6.21
C ASN A 108 2.73 -7.88 -5.29
N LEU A 109 2.76 -6.56 -5.10
CA LEU A 109 3.72 -5.93 -4.19
C LEU A 109 3.41 -6.26 -2.71
N SER A 110 2.14 -6.55 -2.36
CA SER A 110 1.78 -6.96 -1.00
C SER A 110 2.34 -8.32 -0.59
N LEU A 111 2.71 -9.16 -1.55
CA LEU A 111 3.38 -10.43 -1.31
C LEU A 111 4.88 -10.29 -1.05
N LEU A 112 5.48 -9.13 -1.36
CA LEU A 112 6.92 -8.94 -1.34
C LEU A 112 7.40 -8.38 0.01
N PRO A 113 8.71 -8.51 0.33
CA PRO A 113 9.22 -8.11 1.63
C PRO A 113 9.00 -6.62 1.94
N VAL A 114 8.68 -6.29 3.19
CA VAL A 114 8.57 -4.90 3.68
C VAL A 114 9.89 -4.12 3.55
N SER A 115 11.03 -4.80 3.51
CA SER A 115 12.35 -4.20 3.24
C SER A 115 12.50 -3.71 1.80
N GLY A 116 11.50 -4.00 0.96
CA GLY A 116 11.43 -3.58 -0.42
C GLY A 116 12.22 -4.42 -1.40
N VAL A 117 11.87 -4.24 -2.67
CA VAL A 117 12.50 -4.89 -3.83
C VAL A 117 12.99 -3.83 -4.80
N ILE A 118 14.01 -4.17 -5.61
CA ILE A 118 14.52 -3.25 -6.64
C ILE A 118 13.40 -2.97 -7.65
N LYS A 119 13.12 -1.71 -7.89
CA LYS A 119 12.03 -1.22 -8.75
C LYS A 119 12.06 -1.82 -10.16
N ASN A 120 13.25 -1.90 -10.77
CA ASN A 120 13.41 -2.50 -12.08
C ASN A 120 13.27 -4.03 -12.06
N SER A 121 13.67 -4.71 -10.99
CA SER A 121 13.43 -6.13 -10.83
C SER A 121 11.94 -6.43 -10.73
N PHE A 122 11.21 -5.67 -9.93
CA PHE A 122 9.76 -5.77 -9.84
C PHE A 122 9.06 -5.54 -11.20
N LYS A 123 9.49 -4.51 -11.95
CA LYS A 123 9.00 -4.27 -13.32
C LYS A 123 9.15 -5.54 -14.18
N ASN A 124 10.31 -6.17 -14.14
CA ASN A 124 10.60 -7.35 -14.94
C ASN A 124 9.81 -8.58 -14.49
N TRP A 125 9.68 -8.79 -13.16
CA TRP A 125 8.89 -9.89 -12.60
C TRP A 125 7.40 -9.79 -12.95
N MET A 126 6.87 -8.58 -12.96
CA MET A 126 5.49 -8.28 -13.35
C MET A 126 5.28 -8.16 -14.86
N LYS A 127 6.33 -8.22 -15.68
CA LYS A 127 6.30 -7.96 -17.13
C LYS A 127 5.62 -6.63 -17.50
N LEU A 128 5.85 -5.59 -16.70
CA LEU A 128 5.29 -4.28 -16.99
C LEU A 128 6.01 -3.65 -18.18
N ASP A 129 5.26 -3.06 -19.11
CA ASP A 129 5.83 -2.35 -20.26
C ASP A 129 6.68 -1.16 -19.79
N ASN A 130 6.20 -0.44 -18.79
CA ASN A 130 6.85 0.74 -18.23
C ASN A 130 6.55 0.87 -16.72
N LEU A 131 7.09 1.92 -16.10
CA LEU A 131 6.93 2.20 -14.66
C LEU A 131 5.90 3.31 -14.39
N THR A 132 5.06 3.70 -15.36
CA THR A 132 4.13 4.83 -15.21
C THR A 132 3.17 4.61 -14.05
N ASP A 133 2.52 3.44 -13.96
CA ASP A 133 1.59 3.11 -12.89
C ASP A 133 2.29 2.98 -11.53
N VAL A 134 3.50 2.41 -11.50
CA VAL A 134 4.31 2.36 -10.26
C VAL A 134 4.64 3.77 -9.78
N ASN A 135 5.08 4.66 -10.69
CA ASN A 135 5.40 6.04 -10.35
C ASN A 135 4.15 6.83 -9.90
N HIS A 136 2.99 6.52 -10.48
CA HIS A 136 1.72 7.10 -10.07
C HIS A 136 1.37 6.67 -8.64
N LEU A 137 1.48 5.39 -8.33
CA LEU A 137 1.27 4.87 -6.97
C LEU A 137 2.26 5.43 -5.94
N ILE A 138 3.51 5.69 -6.34
CA ILE A 138 4.49 6.39 -5.50
C ILE A 138 4.02 7.83 -5.24
N LYS A 139 3.56 8.54 -6.28
CA LYS A 139 3.05 9.91 -6.15
C LYS A 139 1.84 10.01 -5.21
N TYR A 140 0.96 9.01 -5.23
CA TYR A 140 -0.18 8.91 -4.31
C TYR A 140 0.20 8.46 -2.89
N GLY A 141 1.44 8.04 -2.67
CA GLY A 141 1.93 7.58 -1.36
C GLY A 141 1.59 6.12 -1.04
N PHE A 142 0.97 5.37 -1.95
CA PHE A 142 0.71 3.94 -1.73
C PHE A 142 1.98 3.11 -1.76
N ILE A 143 2.97 3.52 -2.55
CA ILE A 143 4.28 2.86 -2.65
C ILE A 143 5.35 3.82 -2.11
N ASN A 144 6.16 3.32 -1.18
CA ASN A 144 7.37 4.00 -0.72
C ASN A 144 8.51 3.74 -1.71
N GLU A 145 9.28 4.78 -2.05
CA GLU A 145 10.48 4.66 -2.88
C GLU A 145 11.72 5.07 -2.07
N ASP A 146 12.65 4.13 -1.95
CA ASP A 146 14.01 4.40 -1.49
C ASP A 146 14.87 4.70 -2.74
N THR A 147 15.11 5.97 -3.00
CA THR A 147 15.86 6.44 -4.17
C THR A 147 17.33 6.03 -4.12
N ASP A 148 17.94 5.94 -2.94
CA ASP A 148 19.34 5.62 -2.76
C ASP A 148 19.61 4.15 -3.12
N ASN A 149 18.72 3.24 -2.70
CA ASN A 149 18.81 1.81 -2.98
C ASN A 149 17.96 1.39 -4.20
N LYS A 150 17.25 2.32 -4.84
CA LYS A 150 16.34 2.08 -5.98
C LYS A 150 15.29 1.00 -5.67
N LYS A 151 14.82 0.96 -4.42
CA LYS A 151 13.83 0.00 -3.95
C LYS A 151 12.46 0.63 -3.85
N ILE A 152 11.45 -0.22 -3.98
CA ILE A 152 10.06 0.08 -3.68
C ILE A 152 9.52 -0.88 -2.64
N SER A 153 8.62 -0.41 -1.79
CA SER A 153 7.98 -1.21 -0.74
C SER A 153 6.61 -0.64 -0.39
N LEU A 154 5.81 -1.41 0.31
CA LEU A 154 4.60 -0.95 0.97
C LEU A 154 4.88 -0.69 2.46
N HIS A 155 4.14 0.26 3.04
CA HIS A 155 4.07 0.36 4.48
C HIS A 155 3.41 -0.92 5.04
N PRO A 156 3.89 -1.52 6.16
CA PRO A 156 3.35 -2.78 6.68
C PRO A 156 1.82 -2.80 6.82
N LEU A 157 1.22 -1.78 7.43
CA LEU A 157 -0.24 -1.67 7.56
C LEU A 157 -0.95 -1.60 6.20
N LEU A 158 -0.40 -0.84 5.25
CA LEU A 158 -0.97 -0.75 3.91
C LEU A 158 -0.83 -2.07 3.15
N GLN A 159 0.24 -2.83 3.41
CA GLN A 159 0.44 -4.17 2.86
C GLN A 159 -0.68 -5.14 3.31
N GLU A 160 -1.07 -5.09 4.58
CA GLU A 160 -2.18 -5.88 5.13
C GLU A 160 -3.52 -5.48 4.52
N VAL A 161 -3.82 -4.18 4.46
CA VAL A 161 -5.04 -3.67 3.86
C VAL A 161 -5.15 -4.07 2.39
N ILE A 162 -4.07 -3.91 1.62
CA ILE A 162 -4.03 -4.30 0.21
C ILE A 162 -4.23 -5.80 0.05
N ALA A 163 -3.64 -6.63 0.92
CA ALA A 163 -3.83 -8.08 0.87
C ALA A 163 -5.29 -8.47 1.13
N ILE A 164 -5.97 -7.80 2.08
CA ILE A 164 -7.39 -8.02 2.36
C ILE A 164 -8.25 -7.60 1.16
N GLU A 165 -8.04 -6.39 0.64
CA GLU A 165 -8.87 -5.79 -0.42
C GLU A 165 -8.67 -6.47 -1.79
N THR A 166 -7.46 -6.95 -2.09
CA THR A 166 -7.12 -7.47 -3.42
C THR A 166 -7.00 -8.98 -3.49
N MET A 167 -6.99 -9.67 -2.35
CA MET A 167 -6.89 -11.13 -2.23
C MET A 167 -5.80 -11.73 -3.13
N PRO A 168 -4.51 -11.68 -2.72
CA PRO A 168 -3.39 -12.13 -3.53
C PRO A 168 -3.36 -13.67 -3.61
N THR A 169 -4.09 -14.25 -4.57
CA THR A 169 -4.15 -15.68 -4.80
C THR A 169 -3.07 -16.15 -5.77
N VAL A 170 -2.78 -17.45 -5.77
CA VAL A 170 -1.83 -18.07 -6.70
C VAL A 170 -2.23 -17.77 -8.15
N THR A 171 -3.51 -17.90 -8.48
CA THR A 171 -4.02 -17.63 -9.82
C THR A 171 -3.88 -16.15 -10.18
N ALA A 172 -4.26 -15.25 -9.28
CA ALA A 172 -4.21 -13.80 -9.53
C ALA A 172 -2.77 -13.25 -9.62
N CYS A 173 -1.81 -13.91 -8.97
CA CYS A 173 -0.40 -13.49 -8.92
C CYS A 173 0.52 -14.36 -9.79
N SER A 174 -0.03 -15.17 -10.70
CA SER A 174 0.71 -16.15 -11.51
C SER A 174 1.87 -15.52 -12.28
N THR A 175 1.72 -14.32 -12.83
CA THR A 175 2.81 -13.63 -13.54
C THR A 175 4.04 -13.40 -12.65
N LEU A 176 3.85 -12.96 -11.42
CA LEU A 176 4.94 -12.77 -10.46
C LEU A 176 5.58 -14.13 -10.11
N LEU A 177 4.74 -15.13 -9.81
CA LEU A 177 5.20 -16.48 -9.43
C LEU A 177 6.00 -17.13 -10.54
N ASP A 178 5.51 -17.13 -11.79
CA ASP A 178 6.20 -17.68 -12.95
C ASP A 178 7.57 -17.07 -13.15
N ASN A 179 7.68 -15.75 -13.02
CA ASN A 179 8.97 -15.08 -13.24
C ASN A 179 9.94 -15.29 -12.07
N LEU A 180 9.46 -15.36 -10.84
CA LEU A 180 10.31 -15.73 -9.69
C LEU A 180 10.80 -17.19 -9.83
N HIS A 181 9.91 -18.11 -10.24
CA HIS A 181 10.25 -19.51 -10.51
C HIS A 181 11.30 -19.64 -11.63
N LEU A 182 11.10 -18.95 -12.76
CA LEU A 182 12.07 -18.95 -13.87
C LEU A 182 13.46 -18.44 -13.44
N ILE A 183 13.51 -17.44 -12.55
CA ILE A 183 14.78 -16.95 -12.00
C ILE A 183 15.44 -18.03 -11.13
N CYS A 184 14.67 -18.77 -10.33
CA CYS A 184 15.20 -19.88 -9.54
C CYS A 184 15.78 -20.98 -10.43
N LEU A 185 15.06 -21.37 -11.48
CA LEU A 185 15.54 -22.39 -12.44
C LEU A 185 16.79 -21.91 -13.20
N ALA A 186 16.82 -20.64 -13.64
CA ALA A 186 17.95 -20.10 -14.40
C ALA A 186 19.25 -20.02 -13.59
N HIS A 187 19.12 -19.77 -12.27
CA HIS A 187 20.29 -19.71 -11.38
C HIS A 187 20.65 -21.05 -10.73
N GLY A 188 19.90 -22.09 -11.02
CA GLY A 188 20.14 -23.51 -10.74
C GLY A 188 21.03 -23.81 -9.52
N LEU A 189 22.15 -24.44 -9.67
CA LEU A 189 23.14 -24.83 -8.64
C LEU A 189 24.17 -23.73 -8.32
N GLU A 190 24.11 -22.57 -8.98
CA GLU A 190 25.01 -21.46 -8.66
C GLU A 190 24.58 -20.78 -7.35
N LEU A 191 25.44 -20.82 -6.34
CA LEU A 191 25.31 -20.26 -4.99
C LEU A 191 25.09 -18.72 -4.92
N ARG A 192 24.81 -18.08 -6.03
CA ARG A 192 24.60 -16.61 -6.15
C ARG A 192 23.18 -16.25 -6.61
N ARG A 193 22.17 -16.79 -5.92
CA ARG A 193 20.83 -16.20 -6.08
C ARG A 193 20.88 -14.76 -5.57
N PRO A 194 20.33 -13.79 -6.32
CA PRO A 194 20.23 -12.42 -5.81
C PRO A 194 19.48 -12.44 -4.47
N GLU A 195 20.04 -11.84 -3.42
CA GLU A 195 19.44 -11.85 -2.07
C GLU A 195 17.98 -11.41 -2.09
N ASN A 196 17.62 -10.47 -2.97
CA ASN A 196 16.26 -9.97 -3.15
C ASN A 196 15.27 -11.05 -3.61
N VAL A 197 15.71 -12.04 -4.40
CA VAL A 197 14.86 -13.11 -4.90
C VAL A 197 14.51 -14.07 -3.77
N ILE A 198 15.50 -14.47 -2.97
CA ILE A 198 15.26 -15.38 -1.82
C ILE A 198 14.29 -14.76 -0.82
N ALA A 199 14.53 -13.51 -0.42
CA ALA A 199 13.63 -12.80 0.48
C ALA A 199 12.21 -12.67 -0.10
N SER A 200 12.10 -12.44 -1.42
CA SER A 200 10.81 -12.36 -2.11
C SER A 200 10.08 -13.70 -2.13
N LEU A 201 10.80 -14.81 -2.38
CA LEU A 201 10.22 -16.14 -2.35
C LEU A 201 9.67 -16.51 -0.96
N ILE A 202 10.45 -16.26 0.09
CA ILE A 202 10.01 -16.49 1.47
C ILE A 202 8.74 -15.69 1.74
N SER A 203 8.76 -14.39 1.46
CA SER A 203 7.62 -13.52 1.71
C SER A 203 6.36 -13.93 0.91
N VAL A 204 6.53 -14.34 -0.34
CA VAL A 204 5.43 -14.85 -1.18
C VAL A 204 4.83 -16.11 -0.57
N THR A 205 5.65 -17.09 -0.18
CA THR A 205 5.16 -18.36 0.39
C THR A 205 4.42 -18.19 1.72
N GLU A 206 4.75 -17.16 2.49
CA GLU A 206 4.09 -16.85 3.75
C GLU A 206 2.75 -16.13 3.60
N ARG A 207 2.55 -15.39 2.49
CA ARG A 207 1.45 -14.42 2.35
C ARG A 207 0.43 -14.79 1.28
N ILE A 208 0.79 -15.67 0.34
CA ILE A 208 -0.09 -15.99 -0.79
C ILE A 208 -1.27 -16.86 -0.37
N ILE A 209 -2.43 -16.58 -0.93
CA ILE A 209 -3.63 -17.40 -0.76
C ILE A 209 -3.59 -18.52 -1.81
N VAL A 210 -3.59 -19.77 -1.35
CA VAL A 210 -3.51 -20.94 -2.23
C VAL A 210 -4.89 -21.31 -2.73
N ASP A 211 -5.23 -20.87 -3.93
CA ASP A 211 -6.46 -21.22 -4.67
C ASP A 211 -6.21 -22.29 -5.74
N ASP A 212 -4.94 -22.50 -6.15
CA ASP A 212 -4.46 -23.59 -7.01
C ASP A 212 -3.29 -24.33 -6.35
N GLY A 213 -3.62 -25.41 -5.63
CA GLY A 213 -2.64 -26.20 -4.90
C GLY A 213 -1.69 -26.97 -5.79
N ALA A 214 -2.12 -27.40 -7.00
CA ALA A 214 -1.26 -28.12 -7.92
C ALA A 214 -0.15 -27.23 -8.49
N TYR A 215 -0.53 -26.04 -8.93
CA TYR A 215 0.40 -25.04 -9.40
C TYR A 215 1.36 -24.59 -8.27
N PHE A 216 0.86 -24.37 -7.07
CA PHE A 216 1.68 -23.94 -5.94
C PHE A 216 2.69 -24.99 -5.50
N LEU A 217 2.34 -26.28 -5.56
CA LEU A 217 3.29 -27.37 -5.31
C LEU A 217 4.43 -27.41 -6.34
N LEU A 218 4.11 -27.20 -7.63
CA LEU A 218 5.14 -27.10 -8.67
C LEU A 218 6.08 -25.92 -8.42
N PHE A 219 5.51 -24.75 -8.04
CA PHE A 219 6.31 -23.58 -7.66
C PHE A 219 7.26 -23.87 -6.50
N LEU A 220 6.81 -24.63 -5.47
CA LEU A 220 7.63 -24.95 -4.29
C LEU A 220 8.72 -26.00 -4.56
N GLN A 221 8.57 -26.86 -5.56
CA GLN A 221 9.57 -27.89 -5.86
C GLN A 221 10.92 -27.33 -6.32
N ASP A 222 10.91 -26.12 -6.89
CA ASP A 222 12.07 -25.49 -7.50
C ASP A 222 12.62 -24.29 -6.69
N VAL A 223 11.96 -23.96 -5.55
CA VAL A 223 12.33 -22.89 -4.61
C VAL A 223 13.16 -23.45 -3.45
#